data_6996d96a83d0f8b343b6f243ef327223
#
_entry.id   6996d96a83d0f8b343b6f243ef327223
#
_cell.length_a   1.000
_cell.length_b   1.000
_cell.length_c   1.000
_cell.angle_alpha   90.00
_cell.angle_beta   90.00
_cell.angle_gamma   90.00
#
_symmetry.space_group_name_H-M   'P 1'
#
loop_
_entity.id
_entity.type
_entity.pdbx_description
1 polymer ?
#
loop_
_entity_poly.entity_id
_entity_poly.type
_entity_poly.pdbx_seq_one_letter_code
_entity_poly.pdbx_strand_id
1 'polypeptide(L)'
;AYTVDEVHRMWQAYRAGDDLARYALILCYTGMRPGELMQLDLANIDLQRQCIMGGIKTAAGKNRAIPIATAIVPLVAEAMQVATHGLADGCREHFYDRWCPAVERWGGRPHMTAHSCRHTLATAMEAAGVQPLLQKLILGHAVRDITQHYSRHQLFEDKLAAVELATAAFNE
;
A
#
# COMPACT_ATOMS: atom_id res chain seq x y z
N ALA A 1 -7.00 9.08 8.08
CA ALA A 1 -5.65 8.50 8.07
C ALA A 1 -5.32 7.93 9.45
N TYR A 2 -4.54 6.87 9.49
CA TYR A 2 -3.86 6.42 10.70
C TYR A 2 -2.74 7.39 11.06
N THR A 3 -2.45 7.54 12.34
CA THR A 3 -1.27 8.26 12.82
C THR A 3 0.00 7.39 12.68
N VAL A 4 1.18 8.01 12.77
CA VAL A 4 2.45 7.27 12.79
C VAL A 4 2.47 6.24 13.93
N ASP A 5 2.04 6.62 15.14
CA ASP A 5 1.98 5.70 16.28
C ASP A 5 1.02 4.52 16.04
N GLU A 6 -0.09 4.73 15.32
CA GLU A 6 -0.98 3.63 14.95
C GLU A 6 -0.32 2.69 13.93
N VAL A 7 0.48 3.21 13.00
CA VAL A 7 1.25 2.38 12.07
C VAL A 7 2.36 1.60 12.80
N HIS A 8 3.06 2.22 13.75
CA HIS A 8 4.04 1.52 14.60
C HIS A 8 3.39 0.38 15.38
N ARG A 9 2.18 0.57 15.91
CA ARG A 9 1.45 -0.54 16.56
C ARG A 9 1.05 -1.67 15.59
N MET A 10 0.78 -1.36 14.32
CA MET A 10 0.60 -2.40 13.30
C MET A 10 1.90 -3.19 13.06
N TRP A 11 3.06 -2.52 13.06
CA TRP A 11 4.36 -3.20 13.01
C TRP A 11 4.58 -4.12 14.19
N GLN A 12 4.27 -3.67 15.41
CA GLN A 12 4.35 -4.49 16.63
C GLN A 12 3.42 -5.70 16.56
N ALA A 13 2.17 -5.51 16.11
CA ALA A 13 1.22 -6.59 15.90
C ALA A 13 1.70 -7.61 14.87
N TYR A 14 2.25 -7.14 13.74
CA TYR A 14 2.85 -8.02 12.73
C TYR A 14 4.01 -8.85 13.31
N ARG A 15 4.93 -8.24 14.05
CA ARG A 15 6.02 -8.95 14.73
C ARG A 15 5.54 -9.95 15.78
N ALA A 16 4.36 -9.68 16.38
CA ALA A 16 3.69 -10.62 17.28
C ALA A 16 2.91 -11.73 16.57
N GLY A 17 2.93 -11.77 15.24
CA GLY A 17 2.31 -12.84 14.43
C GLY A 17 0.88 -12.54 13.96
N ASP A 18 0.41 -11.29 14.06
CA ASP A 18 -0.89 -10.92 13.47
C ASP A 18 -0.76 -10.81 11.95
N ASP A 19 -1.32 -11.79 11.24
CA ASP A 19 -1.30 -11.85 9.78
C ASP A 19 -2.03 -10.68 9.11
N LEU A 20 -3.11 -10.18 9.72
CA LEU A 20 -3.86 -9.06 9.17
C LEU A 20 -3.06 -7.75 9.24
N ALA A 21 -2.21 -7.58 10.25
CA ALA A 21 -1.33 -6.42 10.37
C ALA A 21 -0.33 -6.35 9.19
N ARG A 22 0.15 -7.48 8.68
CA ARG A 22 0.97 -7.54 7.45
C ARG A 22 0.26 -6.86 6.27
N TYR A 23 -0.99 -7.22 6.03
CA TYR A 23 -1.76 -6.66 4.91
C TYR A 23 -2.16 -5.20 5.15
N ALA A 24 -2.40 -4.81 6.40
CA ALA A 24 -2.62 -3.40 6.76
C ALA A 24 -1.39 -2.54 6.44
N LEU A 25 -0.19 -3.01 6.78
CA LEU A 25 1.06 -2.34 6.44
C LEU A 25 1.25 -2.25 4.92
N ILE A 26 1.05 -3.35 4.18
CA ILE A 26 1.12 -3.34 2.71
C ILE A 26 0.18 -2.25 2.15
N LEU A 27 -1.04 -2.14 2.64
CA LEU A 27 -1.99 -1.11 2.22
C LEU A 27 -1.54 0.31 2.60
N CYS A 28 -0.96 0.50 3.79
CA CYS A 28 -0.45 1.81 4.23
C CYS A 28 0.73 2.32 3.39
N TYR A 29 1.60 1.41 2.94
CA TYR A 29 2.79 1.78 2.18
C TYR A 29 2.56 1.85 0.66
N THR A 30 1.59 1.11 0.12
CA THR A 30 1.30 1.10 -1.32
C THR A 30 0.17 2.05 -1.73
N GLY A 31 -0.69 2.41 -0.79
CA GLY A 31 -1.90 3.17 -1.05
C GLY A 31 -2.91 2.45 -1.96
N MET A 32 -2.78 1.14 -2.13
CA MET A 32 -3.75 0.34 -2.88
C MET A 32 -5.13 0.41 -2.24
N ARG A 33 -6.16 0.28 -3.05
CA ARG A 33 -7.51 0.03 -2.51
C ARG A 33 -7.58 -1.41 -1.97
N PRO A 34 -8.30 -1.66 -0.88
CA PRO A 34 -8.46 -3.03 -0.35
C PRO A 34 -8.92 -4.03 -1.42
N GLY A 35 -9.88 -3.62 -2.28
CA GLY A 35 -10.32 -4.47 -3.39
C GLY A 35 -9.27 -4.71 -4.48
N GLU A 36 -8.28 -3.83 -4.64
CA GLU A 36 -7.14 -4.07 -5.53
C GLU A 36 -6.21 -5.13 -4.92
N LEU A 37 -5.93 -5.04 -3.62
CA LEU A 37 -5.16 -6.05 -2.91
C LEU A 37 -5.81 -7.44 -2.97
N MET A 38 -7.14 -7.50 -2.77
CA MET A 38 -7.91 -8.76 -2.81
C MET A 38 -7.87 -9.46 -4.18
N GLN A 39 -7.62 -8.73 -5.25
CA GLN A 39 -7.61 -9.24 -6.62
C GLN A 39 -6.21 -9.27 -7.24
N LEU A 40 -5.18 -8.94 -6.46
CA LEU A 40 -3.81 -8.88 -6.96
C LEU A 40 -3.25 -10.28 -7.20
N ASP A 41 -2.98 -10.59 -8.46
CA ASP A 41 -2.30 -11.81 -8.88
C ASP A 41 -0.80 -11.73 -8.57
N LEU A 42 -0.20 -12.85 -8.13
CA LEU A 42 1.24 -12.96 -7.86
C LEU A 42 2.10 -12.65 -9.08
N ALA A 43 1.62 -12.98 -10.29
CA ALA A 43 2.31 -12.67 -11.53
C ALA A 43 2.53 -11.17 -11.78
N ASN A 44 1.79 -10.32 -11.08
CA ASN A 44 1.90 -8.86 -11.19
C ASN A 44 2.88 -8.25 -10.17
N ILE A 45 3.63 -9.05 -9.43
CA ILE A 45 4.56 -8.59 -8.38
C ILE A 45 5.99 -8.88 -8.79
N ASP A 46 6.80 -7.84 -8.89
CA ASP A 46 8.24 -7.92 -9.13
C ASP A 46 8.98 -7.33 -7.92
N LEU A 47 9.45 -8.21 -7.03
CA LEU A 47 10.16 -7.79 -5.82
C LEU A 47 11.54 -7.22 -6.12
N GLN A 48 12.20 -7.64 -7.21
CA GLN A 48 13.52 -7.10 -7.58
C GLN A 48 13.41 -5.65 -8.04
N ARG A 49 12.34 -5.34 -8.75
CA ARG A 49 12.03 -3.97 -9.20
C ARG A 49 11.21 -3.18 -8.18
N GLN A 50 10.85 -3.79 -7.06
CA GLN A 50 9.97 -3.17 -6.06
C GLN A 50 8.67 -2.63 -6.67
N CYS A 51 8.06 -3.40 -7.56
CA CYS A 51 6.93 -2.95 -8.37
C CYS A 51 5.76 -3.93 -8.33
N ILE A 52 4.56 -3.40 -8.16
CA ILE A 52 3.30 -4.11 -8.39
C ILE A 52 2.62 -3.49 -9.61
N MET A 53 2.27 -4.30 -10.60
CA MET A 53 1.40 -3.88 -11.69
C MET A 53 -0.04 -4.11 -11.29
N GLY A 54 -0.77 -3.04 -10.92
CA GLY A 54 -2.08 -3.15 -10.31
C GLY A 54 -3.08 -2.13 -10.80
N GLY A 55 -4.27 -2.21 -10.20
CA GLY A 55 -5.37 -1.30 -10.44
C GLY A 55 -6.50 -1.89 -11.28
N ILE A 56 -7.74 -1.83 -10.74
CA ILE A 56 -8.89 -2.53 -11.30
C ILE A 56 -10.02 -1.59 -11.71
N LYS A 57 -10.26 -0.54 -10.93
CA LYS A 57 -11.53 0.21 -10.97
C LYS A 57 -11.64 1.31 -12.03
N THR A 58 -10.53 1.93 -12.42
CA THR A 58 -10.57 3.08 -13.34
C THR A 58 -9.58 2.89 -14.47
N ALA A 59 -9.87 3.45 -15.65
CA ALA A 59 -8.97 3.42 -16.79
C ALA A 59 -7.57 3.97 -16.42
N ALA A 60 -7.50 5.02 -15.61
CA ALA A 60 -6.26 5.61 -15.11
C ALA A 60 -5.55 4.77 -14.04
N GLY A 61 -6.29 3.90 -13.34
CA GLY A 61 -5.75 3.00 -12.33
C GLY A 61 -5.29 1.66 -12.88
N LYS A 62 -5.82 1.24 -14.04
CA LYS A 62 -5.46 -0.04 -14.66
C LYS A 62 -3.99 -0.02 -15.08
N ASN A 63 -3.30 -1.13 -14.79
CA ASN A 63 -1.90 -1.35 -15.15
C ASN A 63 -0.95 -0.23 -14.67
N ARG A 64 -1.27 0.43 -13.54
CA ARG A 64 -0.34 1.37 -12.95
C ARG A 64 0.79 0.64 -12.23
N ALA A 65 2.00 1.13 -12.37
CA ALA A 65 3.11 0.69 -11.56
C ALA A 65 2.99 1.30 -10.16
N ILE A 66 2.86 0.43 -9.14
CA ILE A 66 2.76 0.78 -7.73
C ILE A 66 4.10 0.43 -7.08
N PRO A 67 4.82 1.38 -6.50
CA PRO A 67 6.09 1.09 -5.83
C PRO A 67 5.88 0.32 -4.53
N ILE A 68 6.81 -0.58 -4.24
CA ILE A 68 6.93 -1.31 -2.97
C ILE A 68 8.08 -0.66 -2.21
N ALA A 69 7.79 0.08 -1.14
CA ALA A 69 8.83 0.65 -0.29
C ALA A 69 9.72 -0.47 0.28
N THR A 70 11.01 -0.18 0.43
CA THR A 70 12.01 -1.16 0.87
C THR A 70 11.62 -1.84 2.19
N ALA A 71 11.05 -1.07 3.12
CA ALA A 71 10.63 -1.56 4.43
C ALA A 71 9.60 -2.70 4.36
N ILE A 72 8.74 -2.72 3.34
CA ILE A 72 7.68 -3.73 3.23
C ILE A 72 7.97 -4.84 2.21
N VAL A 73 9.12 -4.82 1.55
CA VAL A 73 9.53 -5.92 0.66
C VAL A 73 9.47 -7.28 1.35
N PRO A 74 9.99 -7.46 2.59
CA PRO A 74 9.85 -8.72 3.31
C PRO A 74 8.39 -9.13 3.56
N LEU A 75 7.51 -8.17 3.88
CA LEU A 75 6.10 -8.45 4.13
C LEU A 75 5.38 -8.96 2.88
N VAL A 76 5.69 -8.35 1.73
CA VAL A 76 5.14 -8.79 0.44
C VAL A 76 5.68 -10.18 0.09
N ALA A 77 6.98 -10.43 0.29
CA ALA A 77 7.59 -11.74 0.05
C ALA A 77 6.95 -12.83 0.92
N GLU A 78 6.73 -12.58 2.21
CA GLU A 78 6.04 -13.51 3.12
C GLU A 78 4.59 -13.75 2.71
N ALA A 79 3.85 -12.70 2.30
CA ALA A 79 2.49 -12.85 1.80
C ALA A 79 2.44 -13.72 0.53
N MET A 80 3.43 -13.58 -0.36
CA MET A 80 3.57 -14.43 -1.55
C MET A 80 3.84 -15.92 -1.22
N GLN A 81 4.54 -16.19 -0.12
CA GLN A 81 4.83 -17.59 0.30
C GLN A 81 3.58 -18.34 0.77
N VAL A 82 2.61 -17.64 1.36
CA VAL A 82 1.36 -18.27 1.83
C VAL A 82 0.23 -18.19 0.80
N ALA A 83 0.44 -17.46 -0.27
CA ALA A 83 -0.51 -17.28 -1.35
C ALA A 83 -0.50 -18.48 -2.32
N THR A 84 -1.64 -18.83 -2.87
CA THR A 84 -1.78 -19.84 -3.92
C THR A 84 -1.97 -19.23 -5.30
N HIS A 85 -2.74 -18.15 -5.40
CA HIS A 85 -3.05 -17.44 -6.64
C HIS A 85 -2.93 -15.92 -6.48
N GLY A 86 -3.45 -15.37 -5.39
CA GLY A 86 -3.50 -13.94 -5.13
C GLY A 86 -2.80 -13.56 -3.84
N LEU A 87 -2.18 -12.38 -3.82
CA LEU A 87 -1.41 -11.92 -2.66
C LEU A 87 -2.22 -11.94 -1.36
N ALA A 88 -3.53 -11.71 -1.44
CA ALA A 88 -4.41 -11.66 -0.28
C ALA A 88 -4.99 -13.02 0.16
N ASP A 89 -4.58 -14.13 -0.43
CA ASP A 89 -5.12 -15.45 -0.11
C ASP A 89 -5.00 -15.80 1.37
N GLY A 90 -3.94 -15.36 2.02
CA GLY A 90 -3.72 -15.56 3.46
C GLY A 90 -4.67 -14.77 4.38
N CYS A 91 -5.42 -13.78 3.85
CA CYS A 91 -6.31 -12.95 4.66
C CYS A 91 -7.69 -12.72 4.04
N ARG A 92 -7.97 -13.28 2.86
CA ARG A 92 -9.17 -12.98 2.07
C ARG A 92 -10.46 -13.33 2.81
N GLU A 93 -10.45 -14.46 3.52
CA GLU A 93 -11.61 -14.91 4.25
C GLU A 93 -11.92 -13.96 5.42
N HIS A 94 -13.13 -13.45 5.44
CA HIS A 94 -13.60 -12.52 6.47
C HIS A 94 -12.72 -11.26 6.66
N PHE A 95 -12.02 -10.82 5.63
CA PHE A 95 -11.09 -9.68 5.72
C PHE A 95 -11.72 -8.45 6.35
N TYR A 96 -12.90 -8.05 5.85
CA TYR A 96 -13.56 -6.85 6.36
C TYR A 96 -14.16 -7.04 7.76
N ASP A 97 -14.65 -8.24 8.08
CA ASP A 97 -15.21 -8.56 9.39
C ASP A 97 -14.12 -8.59 10.47
N ARG A 98 -12.92 -9.03 10.10
CA ARG A 98 -11.74 -9.07 10.97
C ARG A 98 -11.13 -7.68 11.22
N TRP A 99 -11.42 -6.70 10.35
CA TRP A 99 -10.70 -5.43 10.36
C TRP A 99 -10.96 -4.60 11.61
N CYS A 100 -12.23 -4.34 11.97
CA CYS A 100 -12.54 -3.53 13.15
C CYS A 100 -12.00 -4.15 14.44
N PRO A 101 -12.20 -5.47 14.72
CA PRO A 101 -11.57 -6.11 15.88
C PRO A 101 -10.04 -6.03 15.87
N ALA A 102 -9.41 -6.08 14.72
CA ALA A 102 -7.96 -5.95 14.61
C ALA A 102 -7.49 -4.54 14.96
N VAL A 103 -8.17 -3.51 14.44
CA VAL A 103 -7.86 -2.10 14.77
C VAL A 103 -7.93 -1.87 16.29
N GLU A 104 -8.94 -2.41 16.96
CA GLU A 104 -9.06 -2.33 18.42
C GLU A 104 -7.88 -3.02 19.12
N ARG A 105 -7.52 -4.24 18.70
CA ARG A 105 -6.36 -4.96 19.25
C ARG A 105 -5.05 -4.21 19.08
N TRP A 106 -4.89 -3.49 17.95
CA TRP A 106 -3.71 -2.66 17.70
C TRP A 106 -3.76 -1.31 18.46
N GLY A 107 -4.79 -1.06 19.25
CA GLY A 107 -4.99 0.21 19.95
C GLY A 107 -5.26 1.38 19.01
N GLY A 108 -5.83 1.10 17.85
CA GLY A 108 -6.22 2.12 16.88
C GLY A 108 -7.55 2.78 17.26
N ARG A 109 -7.80 3.91 16.64
CA ARG A 109 -9.05 4.66 16.84
C ARG A 109 -10.25 3.90 16.27
N PRO A 110 -11.44 4.00 16.89
CA PRO A 110 -12.64 3.38 16.35
C PRO A 110 -12.99 3.93 14.96
N HIS A 111 -13.71 3.14 14.18
CA HIS A 111 -14.17 3.46 12.82
C HIS A 111 -13.07 3.57 11.74
N MET A 112 -11.83 3.21 12.07
CA MET A 112 -10.78 3.10 11.07
C MET A 112 -10.98 1.84 10.22
N THR A 113 -10.92 2.00 8.91
CA THR A 113 -11.17 0.93 7.93
C THR A 113 -9.92 0.60 7.13
N ALA A 114 -9.95 -0.50 6.39
CA ALA A 114 -8.88 -0.83 5.45
C ALA A 114 -8.63 0.29 4.41
N HIS A 115 -9.66 1.05 4.05
CA HIS A 115 -9.52 2.20 3.16
C HIS A 115 -8.76 3.36 3.81
N SER A 116 -8.76 3.45 5.14
CA SER A 116 -8.00 4.45 5.88
C SER A 116 -6.48 4.31 5.69
N CYS A 117 -5.98 3.10 5.38
CA CYS A 117 -4.57 2.89 5.03
C CYS A 117 -4.16 3.72 3.80
N ARG A 118 -5.01 3.78 2.78
CA ARG A 118 -4.75 4.59 1.59
C ARG A 118 -4.75 6.09 1.91
N HIS A 119 -5.64 6.55 2.77
CA HIS A 119 -5.62 7.92 3.26
C HIS A 119 -4.35 8.22 4.07
N THR A 120 -3.83 7.23 4.76
CA THR A 120 -2.57 7.34 5.53
C THR A 120 -1.39 7.66 4.61
N LEU A 121 -1.23 6.91 3.51
CA LEU A 121 -0.19 7.23 2.52
C LEU A 121 -0.42 8.61 1.89
N ALA A 122 -1.67 8.95 1.53
CA ALA A 122 -1.96 10.27 0.94
C ALA A 122 -1.55 11.41 1.88
N THR A 123 -1.91 11.33 3.16
CA THR A 123 -1.54 12.30 4.18
C THR A 123 -0.03 12.36 4.40
N ALA A 124 0.65 11.21 4.40
CA ALA A 124 2.10 11.14 4.56
C ALA A 124 2.84 11.78 3.36
N MET A 125 2.37 11.52 2.13
CA MET A 125 2.92 12.17 0.93
C MET A 125 2.72 13.69 0.95
N GLU A 126 1.56 14.16 1.39
CA GLU A 126 1.28 15.59 1.56
C GLU A 126 2.23 16.23 2.59
N ALA A 127 2.37 15.60 3.75
CA ALA A 127 3.28 16.05 4.81
C ALA A 127 4.75 16.06 4.38
N ALA A 128 5.16 15.11 3.54
CA ALA A 128 6.50 15.01 2.97
C ALA A 128 6.74 15.98 1.78
N GLY A 129 5.75 16.78 1.40
CA GLY A 129 5.87 17.74 0.29
C GLY A 129 5.93 17.09 -1.10
N VAL A 130 5.45 15.86 -1.25
CA VAL A 130 5.38 15.19 -2.56
C VAL A 130 4.46 15.98 -3.49
N GLN A 131 4.90 16.22 -4.71
CA GLN A 131 4.13 16.99 -5.69
C GLN A 131 2.71 16.39 -5.91
N PRO A 132 1.64 17.21 -5.95
CA PRO A 132 0.27 16.73 -6.07
C PRO A 132 0.00 15.84 -7.30
N LEU A 133 0.69 16.12 -8.42
CA LEU A 133 0.60 15.29 -9.62
C LEU A 133 1.12 13.88 -9.35
N LEU A 134 2.27 13.76 -8.69
CA LEU A 134 2.90 12.48 -8.38
C LEU A 134 2.05 11.67 -7.38
N GLN A 135 1.47 12.34 -6.37
CA GLN A 135 0.52 11.72 -5.45
C GLN A 135 -0.68 11.11 -6.20
N LYS A 136 -1.28 11.86 -7.14
CA LYS A 136 -2.39 11.35 -7.98
C LYS A 136 -1.99 10.13 -8.79
N LEU A 137 -0.78 10.12 -9.35
CA LEU A 137 -0.24 9.00 -10.16
C LEU A 137 0.03 7.77 -9.29
N ILE A 138 0.60 7.92 -8.10
CA ILE A 138 0.81 6.83 -7.14
C ILE A 138 -0.54 6.22 -6.74
N LEU A 139 -1.50 7.06 -6.38
CA LEU A 139 -2.81 6.62 -5.95
C LEU A 139 -3.72 6.14 -7.09
N GLY A 140 -3.35 6.33 -8.36
CA GLY A 140 -4.15 5.92 -9.52
C GLY A 140 -5.43 6.75 -9.69
N HIS A 141 -5.33 8.04 -9.45
CA HIS A 141 -6.36 9.00 -9.83
C HIS A 141 -6.22 9.39 -11.31
N ALA A 142 -7.34 9.71 -11.96
CA ALA A 142 -7.30 10.19 -13.34
C ALA A 142 -6.57 11.52 -13.42
N VAL A 143 -5.57 11.59 -14.30
CA VAL A 143 -4.83 12.81 -14.61
C VAL A 143 -4.98 13.07 -16.10
N ARG A 144 -5.40 14.28 -16.47
CA ARG A 144 -5.43 14.74 -17.86
C ARG A 144 -4.01 15.18 -18.21
N ASP A 145 -3.49 14.73 -19.36
CA ASP A 145 -2.17 15.10 -19.92
C ASP A 145 -0.93 14.77 -19.06
N ILE A 146 -0.59 13.48 -19.00
CA ILE A 146 0.68 13.03 -18.41
C ILE A 146 1.83 12.99 -19.46
N THR A 147 1.51 13.07 -20.74
CA THR A 147 2.35 12.55 -21.84
C THR A 147 3.56 13.40 -22.18
N GLN A 148 3.76 14.58 -21.61
CA GLN A 148 4.78 15.51 -22.14
C GLN A 148 6.11 15.59 -21.36
N HIS A 149 6.25 15.00 -20.14
CA HIS A 149 7.40 15.35 -19.30
C HIS A 149 8.17 14.18 -18.65
N TYR A 150 7.70 12.92 -18.76
CA TYR A 150 8.37 11.80 -18.08
C TYR A 150 8.55 10.58 -18.98
N SER A 151 9.76 10.01 -19.03
CA SER A 151 9.92 8.63 -19.45
C SER A 151 9.25 7.71 -18.42
N ARG A 152 8.75 6.53 -18.86
CA ARG A 152 8.09 5.57 -17.95
C ARG A 152 9.03 5.11 -16.83
N HIS A 153 10.31 4.99 -17.11
CA HIS A 153 11.33 4.58 -16.15
C HIS A 153 11.54 5.67 -15.10
N GLN A 154 11.81 6.90 -15.52
CA GLN A 154 12.01 8.03 -14.60
C GLN A 154 10.78 8.26 -13.70
N LEU A 155 9.58 8.15 -14.27
CA LEU A 155 8.35 8.27 -13.50
C LEU A 155 8.23 7.21 -12.40
N PHE A 156 8.69 5.97 -12.64
CA PHE A 156 8.66 4.93 -11.64
C PHE A 156 9.66 5.19 -10.51
N GLU A 157 10.88 5.58 -10.84
CA GLU A 157 11.92 5.96 -9.86
C GLU A 157 11.44 7.12 -8.97
N ASP A 158 10.82 8.13 -9.57
CA ASP A 158 10.27 9.26 -8.81
C ASP A 158 9.13 8.84 -7.87
N LYS A 159 8.29 7.90 -8.31
CA LYS A 159 7.23 7.32 -7.45
C LYS A 159 7.81 6.54 -6.28
N LEU A 160 8.83 5.70 -6.53
CA LEU A 160 9.47 4.92 -5.48
C LEU A 160 10.14 5.84 -4.45
N ALA A 161 10.91 6.82 -4.91
CA ALA A 161 11.54 7.80 -4.04
C ALA A 161 10.52 8.60 -3.21
N ALA A 162 9.39 8.98 -3.81
CA ALA A 162 8.32 9.69 -3.11
C ALA A 162 7.66 8.83 -2.02
N VAL A 163 7.44 7.54 -2.29
CA VAL A 163 6.87 6.62 -1.30
C VAL A 163 7.86 6.35 -0.18
N GLU A 164 9.14 6.12 -0.49
CA GLU A 164 10.20 5.95 0.52
C GLU A 164 10.28 7.17 1.46
N LEU A 165 10.29 8.38 0.89
CA LEU A 165 10.29 9.61 1.67
C LEU A 165 9.05 9.74 2.56
N ALA A 166 7.86 9.52 1.99
CA ALA A 166 6.60 9.70 2.71
C ALA A 166 6.42 8.68 3.84
N THR A 167 6.92 7.45 3.66
CA THR A 167 6.76 6.37 4.63
C THR A 167 7.94 6.20 5.58
N ALA A 168 8.96 7.05 5.47
CA ALA A 168 10.14 6.99 6.35
C ALA A 168 9.79 7.01 7.84
N ALA A 169 8.80 7.83 8.23
CA ALA A 169 8.32 7.91 9.61
C ALA A 169 7.51 6.68 10.07
N PHE A 170 7.08 5.80 9.16
CA PHE A 170 6.36 4.57 9.50
C PHE A 170 7.31 3.43 9.88
N ASN A 171 8.59 3.56 9.56
CA ASN A 171 9.62 2.56 9.86
C ASN A 171 10.02 2.69 11.34
N GLU A 172 9.99 1.58 12.06
CA GLU A 172 10.56 1.49 13.42
C GLU A 172 12.00 1.05 13.40
#